data_7c66abf0e9760388d1e403854a110da0
#
_entry.id   7c66abf0e9760388d1e403854a110da0
#
_cell.length_a   1.000
_cell.length_b   1.000
_cell.length_c   1.000
_cell.angle_alpha   90.00
_cell.angle_beta   90.00
_cell.angle_gamma   90.00
#
_symmetry.space_group_name_H-M   'P 1'
#
loop_
_entity.id
_entity.type
_entity.pdbx_description
1 polymer ?
#
loop_
_entity_poly.entity_id
_entity_poly.type
_entity_poly.pdbx_seq_one_letter_code
_entity_poly.pdbx_strand_id
1 'polypeptide(L)'
;MEIKLDKKADKILENLLSNSKNSIEYKLGLKISESILLLENEKNYLLDIKSIKANKNLYEIRIKSPLNYRIFYYDNNGKLYIVLDIIEKKTNKFPQKYFDDILKRMERNL
;
A
#
# COMPACT_ATOMS: atom_id res chain seq x y z
N MET A 1 1.24 15.91 -2.42
CA MET A 1 0.28 15.03 -3.12
C MET A 1 -0.77 14.56 -2.13
N GLU A 2 -2.03 14.66 -2.50
CA GLU A 2 -3.10 14.14 -1.65
C GLU A 2 -3.10 12.61 -1.67
N ILE A 3 -3.32 12.00 -0.49
CA ILE A 3 -3.42 10.55 -0.35
C ILE A 3 -4.72 10.21 0.35
N LYS A 4 -5.39 9.19 -0.17
CA LYS A 4 -6.57 8.61 0.44
C LYS A 4 -6.33 7.12 0.62
N LEU A 5 -6.65 6.59 1.80
CA LEU A 5 -6.60 5.16 2.05
C LEU A 5 -8.00 4.58 1.87
N ASP A 6 -8.08 3.52 1.06
CA ASP A 6 -9.31 2.74 1.02
C ASP A 6 -9.61 2.22 2.43
N LYS A 7 -10.89 2.15 2.79
CA LYS A 7 -11.31 1.75 4.13
C LYS A 7 -10.70 0.43 4.58
N LYS A 8 -10.47 -0.51 3.66
CA LYS A 8 -9.86 -1.80 3.98
C LYS A 8 -8.37 -1.65 4.29
N ALA A 9 -7.66 -0.85 3.51
CA ALA A 9 -6.24 -0.56 3.76
C ALA A 9 -6.07 0.18 5.08
N ASP A 10 -6.92 1.16 5.34
CA ASP A 10 -6.90 1.92 6.58
C ASP A 10 -7.11 1.01 7.79
N LYS A 11 -8.07 0.10 7.71
CA LYS A 11 -8.36 -0.84 8.79
C LYS A 11 -7.17 -1.77 9.05
N ILE A 12 -6.51 -2.25 8.01
CA ILE A 12 -5.33 -3.11 8.16
C ILE A 12 -4.21 -2.35 8.90
N LEU A 13 -3.95 -1.11 8.50
CA LEU A 13 -2.93 -0.28 9.14
C LEU A 13 -3.28 0.00 10.59
N GLU A 14 -4.52 0.36 10.86
CA GLU A 14 -5.01 0.61 12.22
C GLU A 14 -4.85 -0.63 13.10
N ASN A 15 -5.17 -1.81 12.57
CA ASN A 15 -5.00 -3.07 13.31
C ASN A 15 -3.53 -3.35 13.63
N LEU A 16 -2.62 -3.10 12.69
CA LEU A 16 -1.19 -3.29 12.93
C LEU A 16 -0.71 -2.35 14.05
N LEU A 17 -1.11 -1.09 14.01
CA LEU A 17 -0.69 -0.09 14.97
C LEU A 17 -1.34 -0.27 16.35
N SER A 18 -2.39 -1.08 16.45
CA SER A 18 -3.04 -1.38 17.73
C SER A 18 -2.33 -2.45 18.54
N ASN A 19 -1.32 -3.09 17.97
CA ASN A 19 -0.53 -4.10 18.67
C ASN A 19 0.46 -3.47 19.65
N SER A 20 1.03 -4.28 20.53
CA SER A 20 2.05 -3.84 21.48
C SER A 20 3.22 -3.18 20.74
N LYS A 21 3.75 -2.10 21.31
CA LYS A 21 4.87 -1.34 20.72
C LYS A 21 6.13 -2.16 20.49
N ASN A 22 6.28 -3.29 21.17
CA ASN A 22 7.42 -4.18 20.98
C ASN A 22 7.17 -5.27 19.95
N SER A 23 5.96 -5.36 19.41
CA SER A 23 5.58 -6.40 18.47
C SER A 23 6.12 -6.12 17.05
N ILE A 24 6.29 -7.19 16.29
CA ILE A 24 6.65 -7.09 14.87
C ILE A 24 5.54 -6.37 14.10
N GLU A 25 4.28 -6.64 14.44
CA GLU A 25 3.12 -6.03 13.80
C GLU A 25 3.10 -4.51 13.96
N TYR A 26 3.42 -4.02 15.16
CA TYR A 26 3.50 -2.58 15.40
C TYR A 26 4.63 -1.94 14.59
N LYS A 27 5.81 -2.58 14.59
CA LYS A 27 6.97 -2.10 13.83
C LYS A 27 6.67 -2.07 12.33
N LEU A 28 5.98 -3.07 11.83
CA LEU A 28 5.51 -3.10 10.45
C LEU A 28 4.55 -1.95 10.17
N GLY A 29 3.59 -1.71 11.07
CA GLY A 29 2.65 -0.60 10.95
C GLY A 29 3.35 0.76 10.87
N LEU A 30 4.39 0.96 11.69
CA LEU A 30 5.19 2.18 11.63
C LEU A 30 5.91 2.33 10.28
N LYS A 31 6.46 1.22 9.77
CA LYS A 31 7.15 1.22 8.48
C LYS A 31 6.19 1.56 7.34
N ILE A 32 5.00 1.00 7.38
CA ILE A 32 3.96 1.28 6.38
C ILE A 32 3.53 2.76 6.47
N SER A 33 3.29 3.27 7.68
CA SER A 33 2.92 4.68 7.89
C SER A 33 3.99 5.62 7.36
N GLU A 34 5.26 5.32 7.62
CA GLU A 34 6.38 6.10 7.11
C GLU A 34 6.40 6.10 5.58
N SER A 35 6.16 4.93 4.97
CA SER A 35 6.14 4.80 3.51
C SER A 35 5.03 5.63 2.89
N ILE A 36 3.85 5.61 3.48
CA ILE A 36 2.71 6.42 3.01
C ILE A 36 3.02 7.92 3.15
N LEU A 37 3.64 8.32 4.26
CA LEU A 37 4.03 9.71 4.47
C LEU A 37 5.06 10.18 3.44
N LEU A 38 6.04 9.33 3.12
CA LEU A 38 7.03 9.63 2.08
C LEU A 38 6.36 9.79 0.72
N LEU A 39 5.39 8.93 0.41
CA LEU A 39 4.63 9.02 -0.84
C LEU A 39 3.83 10.32 -0.89
N GLU A 40 3.19 10.71 0.22
CA GLU A 40 2.44 11.95 0.32
C GLU A 40 3.33 13.19 0.08
N ASN A 41 4.55 13.15 0.60
CA ASN A 41 5.51 14.24 0.46
C ASN A 41 6.32 14.17 -0.84
N GLU A 42 5.90 13.34 -1.77
CA GLU A 42 6.53 13.17 -3.09
C GLU A 42 8.00 12.74 -3.02
N LYS A 43 8.33 11.98 -1.97
CA LYS A 43 9.67 11.41 -1.78
C LYS A 43 9.71 9.95 -2.26
N ASN A 44 9.08 9.68 -3.39
CA ASN A 44 8.97 8.34 -3.98
C ASN A 44 10.35 7.71 -4.22
N TYR A 45 11.36 8.53 -4.48
CA TYR A 45 12.74 8.07 -4.72
C TYR A 45 13.37 7.38 -3.50
N LEU A 46 12.77 7.53 -2.31
CA LEU A 46 13.20 6.84 -1.10
C LEU A 46 12.49 5.50 -0.89
N LEU A 47 11.55 5.16 -1.77
CA LEU A 47 10.74 3.95 -1.68
C LEU A 47 11.09 2.97 -2.78
N ASP A 48 10.91 1.68 -2.49
CA ASP A 48 11.07 0.62 -3.48
C ASP A 48 9.72 0.41 -4.18
N ILE A 49 9.51 1.12 -5.28
CA ILE A 49 8.24 1.15 -6.01
C ILE A 49 8.39 0.47 -7.35
N LYS A 50 7.40 -0.35 -7.70
CA LYS A 50 7.33 -1.02 -8.99
C LYS A 50 5.96 -0.81 -9.61
N SER A 51 5.91 -0.54 -10.92
CA SER A 51 4.64 -0.48 -11.64
C SER A 51 4.09 -1.89 -11.89
N ILE A 52 2.77 -2.01 -11.92
CA ILE A 52 2.09 -3.28 -12.22
C ILE A 52 1.77 -3.31 -13.71
N LYS A 53 2.38 -4.23 -14.44
CA LYS A 53 2.27 -4.29 -15.90
C LYS A 53 0.84 -4.43 -16.40
N ALA A 54 0.03 -5.17 -15.68
CA ALA A 54 -1.33 -5.47 -16.10
C ALA A 54 -2.27 -4.26 -15.99
N ASN A 55 -1.85 -3.19 -15.33
CA ASN A 55 -2.71 -2.04 -15.08
C ASN A 55 -1.91 -0.74 -14.99
N LYS A 56 -2.21 0.14 -15.94
CA LYS A 56 -1.64 1.47 -15.95
C LYS A 56 -2.03 2.21 -14.68
N ASN A 57 -1.09 2.96 -14.11
CA ASN A 57 -1.26 3.77 -12.90
C ASN A 57 -1.42 2.99 -11.60
N LEU A 58 -1.27 1.66 -11.63
CA LEU A 58 -1.24 0.83 -10.44
C LEU A 58 0.22 0.52 -10.09
N TYR A 59 0.57 0.75 -8.82
CA TYR A 59 1.94 0.59 -8.32
C TYR A 59 1.95 -0.21 -7.04
N GLU A 60 3.09 -0.86 -6.77
CA GLU A 60 3.33 -1.50 -5.49
C GLU A 60 4.55 -0.88 -4.80
N ILE A 61 4.44 -0.64 -3.50
CA ILE A 61 5.57 -0.32 -2.65
C ILE A 61 5.98 -1.62 -1.96
N ARG A 62 7.23 -2.01 -2.12
CA ARG A 62 7.75 -3.25 -1.55
C ARG A 62 8.39 -2.99 -0.21
N ILE A 63 7.91 -3.69 0.81
CA ILE A 63 8.45 -3.65 2.17
C ILE A 63 8.98 -5.03 2.49
N LYS A 64 10.27 -5.11 2.84
CA LYS A 64 10.94 -6.39 3.06
C LYS A 64 11.20 -6.69 4.54
N SER A 65 11.18 -5.66 5.39
CA SER A 65 11.48 -5.79 6.80
C SER A 65 10.53 -4.89 7.60
N PRO A 66 10.05 -5.30 8.77
CA PRO A 66 10.33 -6.58 9.46
C PRO A 66 9.62 -7.79 8.87
N LEU A 67 8.63 -7.58 8.01
CA LEU A 67 7.91 -8.63 7.28
C LEU A 67 7.83 -8.25 5.81
N ASN A 68 7.60 -9.24 4.95
CA ASN A 68 7.51 -9.03 3.52
C ASN A 68 6.08 -8.63 3.15
N TYR A 69 5.86 -7.32 2.97
CA TYR A 69 4.55 -6.75 2.66
C TYR A 69 4.59 -5.93 1.38
N ARG A 70 3.39 -5.73 0.82
CA ARG A 70 3.18 -4.85 -0.34
C ARG A 70 2.09 -3.86 -0.03
N ILE A 71 2.33 -2.59 -0.43
CA ILE A 71 1.31 -1.55 -0.40
C ILE A 71 0.95 -1.27 -1.87
N PHE A 72 -0.29 -1.53 -2.26
CA PHE A 72 -0.74 -1.23 -3.61
C PHE A 72 -1.47 0.10 -3.62
N TYR A 73 -1.07 0.97 -4.55
CA TYR A 73 -1.73 2.26 -4.69
C TYR A 73 -1.97 2.60 -6.16
N TYR A 74 -2.98 3.41 -6.39
CA TYR A 74 -3.37 3.89 -7.71
C TYR A 74 -3.07 5.39 -7.82
N ASP A 75 -2.44 5.80 -8.91
CA ASP A 75 -2.17 7.20 -9.21
C ASP A 75 -3.30 7.74 -10.08
N ASN A 76 -4.17 8.57 -9.49
CA ASN A 76 -5.28 9.16 -10.21
C ASN A 76 -4.83 10.47 -10.89
N ASN A 77 -4.20 10.34 -12.05
CA ASN A 77 -3.79 11.44 -12.92
C ASN A 77 -2.89 12.49 -12.26
N GLY A 78 -2.05 12.05 -11.33
CA GLY A 78 -1.13 12.93 -10.62
C GLY A 78 -1.78 13.88 -9.61
N LYS A 79 -3.07 13.70 -9.34
CA LYS A 79 -3.82 14.55 -8.41
C LYS A 79 -4.05 13.91 -7.04
N LEU A 80 -4.14 12.58 -7.02
CA LEU A 80 -4.51 11.84 -5.83
C LEU A 80 -3.90 10.45 -5.91
N TYR A 81 -3.26 10.00 -4.83
CA TYR A 81 -2.88 8.60 -4.66
C TYR A 81 -3.92 7.92 -3.79
N ILE A 82 -4.40 6.77 -4.23
CA ILE A 82 -5.36 5.96 -3.47
C ILE A 82 -4.67 4.67 -3.06
N VAL A 83 -4.44 4.49 -1.76
CA VAL A 83 -3.88 3.24 -1.23
C VAL A 83 -5.01 2.21 -1.18
N LEU A 84 -4.91 1.19 -2.03
CA LEU A 84 -5.97 0.20 -2.24
C LEU A 84 -5.87 -1.00 -1.32
N ASP A 85 -4.65 -1.44 -1.01
CA ASP A 85 -4.45 -2.61 -0.15
C ASP A 85 -3.08 -2.61 0.50
N ILE A 86 -3.00 -3.29 1.63
CA ILE A 86 -1.78 -3.56 2.39
C ILE A 86 -1.81 -5.04 2.68
N ILE A 87 -0.88 -5.81 2.14
CA ILE A 87 -0.96 -7.27 2.18
C ILE A 87 0.42 -7.91 2.30
N GLU A 88 0.50 -9.00 3.07
CA GLU A 88 1.71 -9.79 3.17
C GLU A 88 1.96 -10.55 1.86
N LYS A 89 3.19 -10.52 1.38
CA LYS A 89 3.56 -11.28 0.18
C LYS A 89 4.08 -12.65 0.60
N LYS A 90 3.25 -13.66 0.38
CA LYS A 90 3.57 -15.07 0.73
C LYS A 90 3.97 -15.92 -0.48
N THR A 91 3.70 -15.42 -1.69
CA THR A 91 3.96 -16.14 -2.93
C THR A 91 4.82 -15.30 -3.87
N ASN A 92 5.39 -15.93 -4.89
CA ASN A 92 6.22 -15.21 -5.86
C ASN A 92 5.42 -14.23 -6.72
N LYS A 93 4.12 -14.50 -6.90
CA LYS A 93 3.29 -13.72 -7.81
C LYS A 93 1.85 -13.67 -7.30
N PHE A 94 1.26 -12.46 -7.34
CA PHE A 94 -0.15 -12.30 -7.06
C PHE A 94 -0.97 -12.71 -8.29
N PRO A 95 -2.10 -13.45 -8.12
CA PRO A 95 -2.95 -13.82 -9.26
C PRO A 95 -3.66 -12.61 -9.84
N GLN A 96 -4.00 -12.68 -11.13
CA GLN A 96 -4.72 -11.59 -11.81
C GLN A 96 -6.02 -11.23 -11.10
N LYS A 97 -6.73 -12.22 -10.57
CA LYS A 97 -7.97 -11.98 -9.82
C LYS A 97 -7.77 -11.03 -8.65
N TYR A 98 -6.63 -11.12 -7.97
CA TYR A 98 -6.32 -10.22 -6.86
C TYR A 98 -6.28 -8.76 -7.35
N PHE A 99 -5.61 -8.51 -8.47
CA PHE A 99 -5.53 -7.16 -9.03
C PHE A 99 -6.90 -6.67 -9.49
N ASP A 100 -7.70 -7.55 -10.09
CA ASP A 100 -9.07 -7.20 -10.48
C ASP A 100 -9.89 -6.79 -9.26
N ASP A 101 -9.74 -7.51 -8.14
CA ASP A 101 -10.46 -7.22 -6.90
C ASP A 101 -10.05 -5.90 -6.28
N ILE A 102 -8.76 -5.60 -6.20
CA ILE A 102 -8.31 -4.34 -5.58
C ILE A 102 -8.66 -3.13 -6.45
N LEU A 103 -8.69 -3.30 -7.77
CA LEU A 103 -9.05 -2.20 -8.67
C LEU A 103 -10.51 -1.79 -8.54
N LYS A 104 -11.39 -2.72 -8.14
CA LYS A 104 -12.78 -2.39 -7.85
C LYS A 104 -12.90 -1.44 -6.67
N ARG A 105 -11.94 -1.47 -5.75
CA ARG A 105 -11.92 -0.56 -4.60
C ARG A 105 -11.64 0.89 -5.01
N MET A 106 -10.98 1.08 -6.14
CA MET A 106 -10.68 2.42 -6.64
C MET A 106 -11.96 3.23 -6.84
N GLU A 107 -12.99 2.61 -7.42
CA GLU A 107 -14.25 3.28 -7.76
C GLU A 107 -14.92 3.92 -6.53
N ARG A 108 -14.87 3.26 -5.39
CA ARG A 108 -15.49 3.79 -4.16
C ARG A 108 -14.68 4.92 -3.51
N ASN A 109 -13.49 5.21 -4.04
CA ASN A 109 -12.58 6.24 -3.50
C ASN A 109 -12.44 7.45 -4.43
N LEU A 110 -13.12 7.44 -5.55
CA LEU A 110 -13.09 8.55 -6.50
C LEU A 110 -14.15 9.62 -6.23
#